data_ef410cb27d86494a4604657619971290
#
_entry.id   ef410cb27d86494a4604657619971290
#
_cell.length_a   1.000
_cell.length_b   1.000
_cell.length_c   1.000
_cell.angle_alpha   90.00
_cell.angle_beta   90.00
_cell.angle_gamma   90.00
#
_symmetry.space_group_name_H-M   'P 1'
#
loop_
_entity.id
_entity.type
_entity.pdbx_description
1 polymer ?
#
loop_
_entity_poly.entity_id
_entity_poly.type
_entity_poly.pdbx_seq_one_letter_code
_entity_poly.pdbx_strand_id
1 'polypeptide(L)'
;MNPRWKSERRRDIYHRLATEKGYRSRAAFKLLHIQRKYGIIRAGDRVLDLGAAPGGMAQVASHAAGRKGFVIALDKAAIKPFTEKNIAVLREDVLSPRVERLVLDLTGGNK
;
A
#
# COMPACT_ATOMS: atom_id res chain seq x y z
N MET A 1 -26.53 6.24 -21.12
CA MET A 1 -25.29 5.46 -20.98
C MET A 1 -25.24 4.77 -19.63
N ASN A 2 -24.87 3.50 -19.60
CA ASN A 2 -24.85 2.71 -18.38
C ASN A 2 -23.59 3.03 -17.56
N PRO A 3 -23.70 3.66 -16.36
CA PRO A 3 -22.55 3.97 -15.52
C PRO A 3 -21.76 2.73 -15.10
N ARG A 4 -22.46 1.61 -14.91
CA ARG A 4 -21.84 0.33 -14.52
C ARG A 4 -20.86 -0.16 -15.59
N TRP A 5 -21.21 -0.03 -16.85
CA TRP A 5 -20.36 -0.41 -17.97
C TRP A 5 -19.05 0.41 -17.97
N LYS A 6 -19.15 1.73 -17.78
CA LYS A 6 -17.98 2.60 -17.68
C LYS A 6 -17.07 2.20 -16.51
N SER A 7 -17.68 1.89 -15.37
CA SER A 7 -16.94 1.51 -14.16
C SER A 7 -16.16 0.21 -14.38
N GLU A 8 -16.80 -0.79 -14.98
CA GLU A 8 -16.15 -2.08 -15.27
C GLU A 8 -14.99 -1.93 -16.24
N ARG A 9 -15.18 -1.14 -17.30
CA ARG A 9 -14.15 -0.90 -18.30
C ARG A 9 -12.95 -0.18 -17.68
N ARG A 10 -13.20 0.79 -16.81
CA ARG A 10 -12.14 1.52 -16.12
C ARG A 10 -11.33 0.60 -15.20
N ARG A 11 -12.00 -0.31 -14.49
CA ARG A 11 -11.32 -1.28 -13.67
C ARG A 11 -10.41 -2.19 -14.47
N ASP A 12 -10.87 -2.63 -15.64
CA ASP A 12 -10.05 -3.49 -16.50
C ASP A 12 -8.80 -2.77 -17.00
N ILE A 13 -8.92 -1.50 -17.35
CA ILE A 13 -7.78 -0.68 -17.77
C ILE A 13 -6.77 -0.56 -16.63
N TYR A 14 -7.23 -0.25 -15.41
CA TYR A 14 -6.34 -0.12 -14.25
C TYR A 14 -5.66 -1.44 -13.91
N HIS A 15 -6.36 -2.55 -14.00
CA HIS A 15 -5.77 -3.85 -13.76
C HIS A 15 -4.63 -4.16 -14.75
N ARG A 16 -4.86 -3.91 -16.02
CA ARG A 16 -3.85 -4.11 -17.05
C ARG A 16 -2.63 -3.22 -16.84
N LEU A 17 -2.86 -1.94 -16.56
CA LEU A 17 -1.77 -1.00 -16.29
C LEU A 17 -0.97 -1.40 -15.06
N ALA A 18 -1.64 -1.89 -14.03
CA ALA A 18 -0.96 -2.38 -12.83
C ALA A 18 0.01 -3.50 -13.17
N THR A 19 -0.44 -4.46 -13.98
CA THR A 19 0.39 -5.58 -14.41
C THR A 19 1.58 -5.10 -15.23
N GLU A 20 1.35 -4.21 -16.20
CA GLU A 20 2.39 -3.71 -17.09
C GLU A 20 3.45 -2.90 -16.36
N LYS A 21 3.08 -2.15 -15.35
CA LYS A 21 4.01 -1.29 -14.59
C LYS A 21 4.57 -1.96 -13.33
N GLY A 22 4.24 -3.22 -13.09
CA GLY A 22 4.78 -3.95 -11.96
C GLY A 22 4.09 -3.69 -10.63
N TYR A 23 2.96 -2.99 -10.63
CA TYR A 23 2.16 -2.84 -9.42
C TYR A 23 1.31 -4.09 -9.19
N ARG A 24 1.13 -4.47 -7.94
CA ARG A 24 0.46 -5.71 -7.55
C ARG A 24 -1.05 -5.67 -7.64
N SER A 25 -1.64 -4.48 -7.75
CA SER A 25 -3.09 -4.34 -7.81
C SER A 25 -3.47 -3.03 -8.48
N ARG A 26 -4.71 -3.00 -8.99
CA ARG A 26 -5.25 -1.76 -9.56
C ARG A 26 -5.52 -0.70 -8.49
N ALA A 27 -5.65 -1.11 -7.22
CA ALA A 27 -5.78 -0.16 -6.12
C ALA A 27 -4.56 0.76 -6.04
N ALA A 28 -3.38 0.29 -6.48
CA ALA A 28 -2.18 1.11 -6.57
C ALA A 28 -2.41 2.37 -7.41
N PHE A 29 -3.12 2.26 -8.53
CA PHE A 29 -3.37 3.41 -9.40
C PHE A 29 -4.32 4.42 -8.78
N LYS A 30 -5.30 3.94 -7.99
CA LYS A 30 -6.18 4.85 -7.25
C LYS A 30 -5.39 5.67 -6.26
N LEU A 31 -4.52 5.04 -5.49
CA LEU A 31 -3.68 5.75 -4.53
C LEU A 31 -2.70 6.68 -5.24
N LEU A 32 -2.11 6.23 -6.35
CA LEU A 32 -1.21 7.05 -7.13
C LEU A 32 -1.89 8.32 -7.64
N HIS A 33 -3.14 8.19 -8.12
CA HIS A 33 -3.92 9.33 -8.57
C HIS A 33 -4.21 10.31 -7.43
N ILE A 34 -4.62 9.80 -6.29
CA ILE A 34 -4.87 10.61 -5.09
C ILE A 34 -3.59 11.29 -4.63
N GLN A 35 -2.48 10.56 -4.66
CA GLN A 35 -1.18 11.10 -4.24
C GLN A 35 -0.72 12.23 -5.15
N ARG A 36 -0.89 12.09 -6.45
CA ARG A 36 -0.53 13.14 -7.42
C ARG A 36 -1.38 14.39 -7.23
N LYS A 37 -2.65 14.21 -6.89
CA LYS A 37 -3.59 15.33 -6.76
C LYS A 37 -3.46 16.04 -5.41
N TYR A 38 -3.31 15.28 -4.33
CA TYR A 38 -3.39 15.81 -2.97
C TYR A 38 -2.10 15.72 -2.16
N GLY A 39 -1.14 14.91 -2.55
CA GLY A 39 0.11 14.75 -1.82
C GLY A 39 -0.07 14.31 -0.37
N ILE A 40 -0.95 13.34 -0.13
CA ILE A 40 -1.30 12.91 1.23
C ILE A 40 -0.13 12.23 1.95
N ILE A 41 0.75 11.56 1.21
CA ILE A 41 1.94 10.94 1.77
C ILE A 41 3.12 11.82 1.40
N ARG A 42 3.90 12.23 2.40
CA ARG A 42 5.05 13.12 2.22
C ARG A 42 6.35 12.34 2.38
N ALA A 43 7.40 12.85 1.79
CA ALA A 43 8.74 12.28 1.94
C ALA A 43 9.10 12.17 3.43
N GLY A 44 9.56 11.00 3.84
CA GLY A 44 9.91 10.73 5.23
C GLY A 44 8.78 10.21 6.10
N ASP A 45 7.57 10.14 5.57
CA ASP A 45 6.41 9.65 6.33
C ASP A 45 6.54 8.18 6.70
N ARG A 46 5.89 7.82 7.78
CA ARG A 46 5.68 6.43 8.18
C ARG A 46 4.23 6.08 7.87
N VAL A 47 4.04 5.02 7.11
CA VAL A 47 2.72 4.62 6.59
C VAL A 47 2.39 3.22 7.08
N LEU A 48 1.18 3.05 7.59
CA LEU A 48 0.65 1.74 7.96
C LEU A 48 -0.46 1.39 6.99
N ASP A 49 -0.25 0.31 6.25
CA ASP A 49 -1.22 -0.20 5.28
C ASP A 49 -1.94 -1.41 5.88
N LEU A 50 -3.15 -1.21 6.34
CA LEU A 50 -3.96 -2.25 6.96
C LEU A 50 -4.76 -3.00 5.90
N GLY A 51 -4.66 -4.33 5.91
CA GLY A 51 -5.25 -5.15 4.86
C GLY A 51 -4.47 -5.02 3.56
N ALA A 52 -3.16 -5.09 3.63
CA ALA A 52 -2.27 -4.68 2.56
C ALA A 52 -2.20 -5.64 1.36
N ALA A 53 -2.53 -6.91 1.54
CA ALA A 53 -2.40 -7.88 0.44
C ALA A 53 -3.24 -7.47 -0.78
N PRO A 54 -2.75 -7.62 -2.00
CA PRO A 54 -1.47 -8.19 -2.38
C PRO A 54 -0.26 -7.25 -2.25
N GLY A 55 -0.45 -5.94 -2.01
CA GLY A 55 0.63 -5.02 -1.74
C GLY A 55 0.78 -3.85 -2.69
N GLY A 56 -0.17 -3.63 -3.60
CA GLY A 56 -0.08 -2.54 -4.57
C GLY A 56 -0.09 -1.15 -3.93
N MET A 57 -0.92 -0.94 -2.93
CA MET A 57 -0.97 0.35 -2.23
C MET A 57 0.30 0.58 -1.41
N ALA A 58 0.84 -0.48 -0.81
CA ALA A 58 2.11 -0.38 -0.09
C ALA A 58 3.26 0.02 -1.02
N GLN A 59 3.26 -0.47 -2.25
CA GLN A 59 4.26 -0.07 -3.24
C GLN A 59 4.19 1.43 -3.55
N VAL A 60 3.00 1.95 -3.77
CA VAL A 60 2.81 3.40 -4.01
C VAL A 60 3.23 4.20 -2.78
N ALA A 61 2.83 3.78 -1.60
CA ALA A 61 3.20 4.45 -0.36
C ALA A 61 4.72 4.46 -0.16
N SER A 62 5.38 3.35 -0.47
CA SER A 62 6.83 3.23 -0.40
C SER A 62 7.53 4.27 -1.26
N HIS A 63 7.08 4.43 -2.51
CA HIS A 63 7.66 5.40 -3.43
C HIS A 63 7.38 6.83 -2.98
N ALA A 64 6.18 7.10 -2.49
CA ALA A 64 5.81 8.43 -2.03
C ALA A 64 6.55 8.84 -0.76
N ALA A 65 6.71 7.90 0.19
CA ALA A 65 7.45 8.16 1.43
C ALA A 65 8.95 8.30 1.22
N GLY A 66 9.47 7.68 0.17
CA GLY A 66 10.86 7.82 -0.23
C GLY A 66 11.85 7.11 0.70
N ARG A 67 13.14 7.36 0.46
CA ARG A 67 14.22 6.64 1.14
C ARG A 67 14.23 6.83 2.66
N LYS A 68 13.77 7.98 3.13
CA LYS A 68 13.72 8.29 4.56
C LYS A 68 12.39 7.90 5.19
N GLY A 69 11.43 7.46 4.37
CA GLY A 69 10.13 7.01 4.84
C GLY A 69 10.11 5.52 5.06
N PHE A 70 8.99 5.04 5.58
CA PHE A 70 8.85 3.65 5.95
C PHE A 70 7.39 3.22 5.83
N VAL A 71 7.17 2.00 5.32
CA VAL A 71 5.83 1.44 5.18
C VAL A 71 5.75 0.11 5.91
N ILE A 72 4.70 -0.07 6.67
CA ILE A 72 4.36 -1.36 7.27
C ILE A 72 3.14 -1.89 6.54
N ALA A 73 3.29 -3.02 5.86
CA ALA A 73 2.22 -3.70 5.16
C ALA A 73 1.72 -4.85 6.03
N LEU A 74 0.49 -4.73 6.54
CA LEU A 74 -0.07 -5.66 7.50
C LEU A 74 -1.30 -6.35 6.92
N ASP A 75 -1.31 -7.69 6.96
CA ASP A 75 -2.44 -8.49 6.53
C ASP A 75 -2.33 -9.86 7.18
N LYS A 76 -3.46 -10.50 7.47
CA LYS A 76 -3.44 -11.89 7.91
C LYS A 76 -3.15 -12.85 6.76
N ALA A 77 -3.40 -12.45 5.54
CA ALA A 77 -3.02 -13.19 4.34
C ALA A 77 -1.53 -13.02 4.07
N ALA A 78 -0.93 -14.02 3.44
CA ALA A 78 0.48 -13.93 3.05
C ALA A 78 0.65 -12.86 1.95
N ILE A 79 1.71 -12.08 2.08
CA ILE A 79 2.08 -11.07 1.09
C ILE A 79 3.43 -11.48 0.49
N LYS A 80 3.53 -11.50 -0.83
CA LYS A 80 4.80 -11.80 -1.48
C LYS A 80 5.85 -10.77 -1.12
N PRO A 81 7.14 -11.16 -0.98
CA PRO A 81 8.20 -10.22 -0.65
C PRO A 81 8.24 -9.03 -1.60
N PHE A 82 8.61 -7.88 -1.07
CA PHE A 82 8.78 -6.65 -1.83
C PHE A 82 10.23 -6.46 -2.25
N THR A 83 10.43 -5.86 -3.43
CA THR A 83 11.75 -5.40 -3.84
C THR A 83 12.08 -4.04 -3.20
N GLU A 84 11.07 -3.27 -2.83
CA GLU A 84 11.24 -2.00 -2.13
C GLU A 84 11.83 -2.24 -0.75
N LYS A 85 12.88 -1.48 -0.41
CA LYS A 85 13.66 -1.71 0.82
C LYS A 85 13.04 -1.08 2.07
N ASN A 86 12.09 -0.16 1.88
CA ASN A 86 11.47 0.53 3.00
C ASN A 86 10.08 -0.02 3.37
N ILE A 87 9.78 -1.24 2.96
CA ILE A 87 8.53 -1.91 3.32
C ILE A 87 8.83 -3.09 4.23
N ALA A 88 8.21 -3.10 5.41
CA ALA A 88 8.19 -4.26 6.30
C ALA A 88 6.82 -4.93 6.21
N VAL A 89 6.81 -6.25 6.19
CA VAL A 89 5.59 -7.03 6.11
C VAL A 89 5.29 -7.67 7.46
N LEU A 90 4.08 -7.48 7.96
CA LEU A 90 3.59 -8.16 9.14
C LEU A 90 2.40 -9.03 8.76
N ARG A 91 2.51 -10.34 9.04
CA ARG A 91 1.39 -11.26 8.84
C ARG A 91 0.64 -11.38 10.16
N GLU A 92 -0.40 -10.56 10.32
CA GLU A 92 -1.18 -10.50 11.53
C GLU A 92 -2.59 -10.03 11.22
N ASP A 93 -3.56 -10.43 12.03
CA ASP A 93 -4.92 -9.91 11.95
C ASP A 93 -4.92 -8.47 12.48
N VAL A 94 -5.53 -7.55 11.73
CA VAL A 94 -5.60 -6.15 12.12
C VAL A 94 -6.31 -5.96 13.48
N LEU A 95 -7.18 -6.89 13.86
CA LEU A 95 -7.89 -6.86 15.14
C LEU A 95 -7.09 -7.50 16.28
N SER A 96 -5.91 -8.06 15.99
CA SER A 96 -5.09 -8.67 17.02
C SER A 96 -4.58 -7.62 18.01
N PRO A 97 -4.63 -7.91 19.32
CA PRO A 97 -4.11 -6.97 20.32
C PRO A 97 -2.59 -6.78 20.24
N ARG A 98 -1.89 -7.64 19.46
CA ARG A 98 -0.45 -7.56 19.28
C ARG A 98 -0.02 -6.51 18.25
N VAL A 99 -0.95 -6.02 17.43
CA VAL A 99 -0.62 -5.15 16.28
C VAL A 99 0.07 -3.86 16.75
N GLU A 100 -0.49 -3.20 17.74
CA GLU A 100 0.09 -1.96 18.25
C GLU A 100 1.54 -2.16 18.68
N ARG A 101 1.82 -3.20 19.42
CA ARG A 101 3.16 -3.50 19.90
C ARG A 101 4.11 -3.81 18.75
N LEU A 102 3.67 -4.60 17.78
CA LEU A 102 4.48 -4.95 16.63
C LEU A 102 4.83 -3.71 15.81
N VAL A 103 3.86 -2.81 15.61
CA VAL A 103 4.10 -1.57 14.89
C VAL A 103 5.09 -0.68 15.64
N LEU A 104 4.93 -0.55 16.94
CA LEU A 104 5.86 0.24 17.77
C LEU A 104 7.28 -0.30 17.70
N ASP A 105 7.41 -1.62 17.75
CA ASP A 105 8.74 -2.26 17.69
C ASP A 105 9.43 -1.96 16.35
N LEU A 106 8.67 -2.01 15.25
CA LEU A 106 9.21 -1.74 13.92
C LEU A 106 9.55 -0.27 13.68
N THR A 107 8.85 0.63 14.33
CA THR A 107 9.07 2.08 14.16
C THR A 107 10.03 2.67 15.18
N GLY A 108 10.64 1.86 16.01
CA GLY A 108 11.57 2.33 17.04
C GLY A 108 10.89 2.95 18.24
N GLY A 109 9.69 2.52 18.53
CA GLY A 109 8.92 2.99 19.66
C GLY A 109 7.91 4.07 19.30
N ASN A 110 7.78 5.07 20.12
CA ASN A 110 6.72 6.07 20.08
C ASN A 110 6.99 7.26 19.16
N LYS A 111 7.74 7.07 18.15
CA LYS A 111 8.04 8.21 17.26
C LYS A 111 7.09 8.31 16.08
#